data_616fcce64ec1c707757732d8a8623a26
#
_entry.id   616fcce64ec1c707757732d8a8623a26
#
_cell.length_a   1.000
_cell.length_b   1.000
_cell.length_c   1.000
_cell.angle_alpha   90.00
_cell.angle_beta   90.00
_cell.angle_gamma   90.00
#
_symmetry.space_group_name_H-M   'P 1'
#
loop_
_entity.id
_entity.type
_entity.pdbx_description
1 polymer ?
#
loop_
_entity_poly.entity_id
_entity_poly.type
_entity_poly.pdbx_seq_one_letter_code
_entity_poly.pdbx_strand_id
1 'polypeptide(L)'
;MQRKNLLKNKIYNIIFTTNGKHAYLFDVWLLVFILLSCLVVVLESVPSIAMKYGLLLSLLEWIFTIIFTIEYLLRIYSSKKSWKYIFSWWGLIDILAILPSYIGLLVPGDISALKDVRILRLIRVFRVFKLKKYITGGNIMMIALDKSRPKILTFVLFILLSAVVLGSVMYVIESSYNENINSIPDAIYWAIVTLTTVGYGDIQPVTAAGRVIASFIMILGYGIIAVPTGIVSAEIAKENNNNR
;
A
#
# COMPACT_ATOMS: atom_id res chain seq x y z
N MET A 1 -18.27 -40.26 0.17
CA MET A 1 -17.75 -39.24 -0.78
C MET A 1 -18.64 -38.01 -0.92
N GLN A 2 -19.94 -38.11 -1.05
CA GLN A 2 -20.88 -36.97 -1.23
C GLN A 2 -20.84 -35.92 -0.11
N ARG A 3 -20.74 -36.29 1.18
CA ARG A 3 -20.67 -35.35 2.31
C ARG A 3 -19.42 -34.44 2.30
N LYS A 4 -18.27 -34.95 1.89
CA LYS A 4 -17.04 -34.16 1.76
C LYS A 4 -17.15 -33.11 0.64
N ASN A 5 -17.80 -33.45 -0.46
CA ASN A 5 -18.00 -32.51 -1.57
C ASN A 5 -19.01 -31.40 -1.22
N LEU A 6 -20.05 -31.72 -0.43
CA LEU A 6 -21.02 -30.74 0.08
C LEU A 6 -20.36 -29.73 1.03
N LEU A 7 -19.56 -30.18 1.98
CA LEU A 7 -18.82 -29.31 2.90
C LEU A 7 -17.81 -28.42 2.13
N LYS A 8 -17.05 -28.99 1.22
CA LYS A 8 -16.09 -28.26 0.38
C LYS A 8 -16.78 -27.16 -0.43
N ASN A 9 -17.93 -27.45 -1.04
CA ASN A 9 -18.71 -26.48 -1.80
C ASN A 9 -19.32 -25.39 -0.90
N LYS A 10 -19.77 -25.74 0.31
CA LYS A 10 -20.29 -24.77 1.28
C LYS A 10 -19.20 -23.80 1.73
N ILE A 11 -18.01 -24.31 2.06
CA ILE A 11 -16.85 -23.49 2.44
C ILE A 11 -16.40 -22.62 1.25
N TYR A 12 -16.36 -23.19 0.05
CA TYR A 12 -16.04 -22.44 -1.17
C TYR A 12 -17.00 -21.25 -1.37
N ASN A 13 -18.29 -21.48 -1.21
CA ASN A 13 -19.29 -20.41 -1.36
C ASN A 13 -19.15 -19.30 -0.30
N ILE A 14 -18.75 -19.64 0.94
CA ILE A 14 -18.53 -18.62 1.98
C ILE A 14 -17.26 -17.81 1.71
N ILE A 15 -16.19 -18.46 1.25
CA ILE A 15 -14.87 -17.83 1.14
C ILE A 15 -14.63 -17.14 -0.20
N PHE A 16 -15.15 -17.70 -1.31
CA PHE A 16 -14.85 -17.23 -2.67
C PHE A 16 -16.02 -16.52 -3.36
N THR A 17 -17.26 -16.64 -2.85
CA THR A 17 -18.40 -15.92 -3.41
C THR A 17 -18.80 -14.78 -2.49
N THR A 18 -19.23 -13.67 -3.07
CA THR A 18 -19.75 -12.51 -2.33
C THR A 18 -21.27 -12.59 -2.12
N ASN A 19 -21.92 -13.64 -2.63
CA ASN A 19 -23.37 -13.79 -2.62
C ASN A 19 -23.84 -14.58 -1.39
N GLY A 20 -24.47 -13.90 -0.44
CA GLY A 20 -25.10 -14.52 0.73
C GLY A 20 -24.67 -13.91 2.06
N LYS A 21 -25.59 -13.93 3.04
CA LYS A 21 -25.38 -13.34 4.37
C LYS A 21 -24.14 -13.89 5.09
N HIS A 22 -23.86 -15.19 4.97
CA HIS A 22 -22.70 -15.82 5.60
C HIS A 22 -21.38 -15.42 4.95
N ALA A 23 -21.34 -15.27 3.63
CA ALA A 23 -20.15 -14.79 2.92
C ALA A 23 -19.85 -13.33 3.29
N TYR A 24 -20.88 -12.47 3.32
CA TYR A 24 -20.75 -11.10 3.76
C TYR A 24 -20.23 -10.98 5.20
N LEU A 25 -20.81 -11.74 6.15
CA LEU A 25 -20.35 -11.74 7.54
C LEU A 25 -18.90 -12.21 7.66
N PHE A 26 -18.53 -13.27 6.95
CA PHE A 26 -17.14 -13.76 6.93
C PHE A 26 -16.18 -12.67 6.44
N ASP A 27 -16.54 -11.99 5.36
CA ASP A 27 -15.74 -10.94 4.78
C ASP A 27 -15.61 -9.74 5.75
N VAL A 28 -16.68 -9.31 6.41
CA VAL A 28 -16.65 -8.22 7.40
C VAL A 28 -15.77 -8.59 8.61
N TRP A 29 -15.91 -9.79 9.16
CA TRP A 29 -15.07 -10.23 10.28
C TRP A 29 -13.59 -10.33 9.88
N LEU A 30 -13.30 -10.85 8.70
CA LEU A 30 -11.94 -10.91 8.20
C LEU A 30 -11.33 -9.50 8.02
N LEU A 31 -12.11 -8.55 7.50
CA LEU A 31 -11.72 -7.14 7.40
C LEU A 31 -11.36 -6.58 8.78
N VAL A 32 -12.22 -6.77 9.79
CA VAL A 32 -11.98 -6.30 11.15
C VAL A 32 -10.70 -6.92 11.73
N PHE A 33 -10.48 -8.22 11.55
CA PHE A 33 -9.26 -8.88 12.03
C PHE A 33 -8.00 -8.37 11.33
N ILE A 34 -8.06 -8.08 10.02
CA ILE A 34 -6.93 -7.48 9.31
C ILE A 34 -6.61 -6.10 9.90
N LEU A 35 -7.61 -5.24 10.07
CA LEU A 35 -7.40 -3.89 10.61
C LEU A 35 -6.86 -3.94 12.05
N LEU A 36 -7.42 -4.79 12.90
CA LEU A 36 -6.94 -4.96 14.28
C LEU A 36 -5.51 -5.52 14.31
N SER A 37 -5.18 -6.48 13.44
CA SER A 37 -3.81 -7.02 13.37
C SER A 37 -2.81 -5.97 12.90
N CYS A 38 -3.18 -5.09 11.95
CA CYS A 38 -2.34 -3.97 11.55
C CYS A 38 -2.15 -2.97 12.70
N LEU A 39 -3.21 -2.69 13.46
CA LEU A 39 -3.14 -1.82 14.63
C LEU A 39 -2.17 -2.38 15.67
N VAL A 40 -2.21 -3.69 15.95
CA VAL A 40 -1.26 -4.35 16.87
C VAL A 40 0.19 -4.16 16.42
N VAL A 41 0.48 -4.34 15.12
CA VAL A 41 1.83 -4.10 14.58
C VAL A 41 2.27 -2.65 14.74
N VAL A 42 1.37 -1.69 14.51
CA VAL A 42 1.65 -0.26 14.72
C VAL A 42 1.92 0.03 16.19
N LEU A 43 1.11 -0.49 17.11
CA LEU A 43 1.31 -0.30 18.55
C LEU A 43 2.63 -0.96 19.04
N GLU A 44 2.98 -2.13 18.51
CA GLU A 44 4.25 -2.82 18.83
C GLU A 44 5.48 -2.02 18.35
N SER A 45 5.33 -1.18 17.32
CA SER A 45 6.43 -0.33 16.84
C SER A 45 6.78 0.82 17.78
N VAL A 46 5.89 1.20 18.72
CA VAL A 46 6.09 2.28 19.68
C VAL A 46 6.81 1.72 20.92
N PRO A 47 8.07 2.13 21.20
CA PRO A 47 8.87 1.53 22.27
C PRO A 47 8.22 1.57 23.67
N SER A 48 7.56 2.69 24.03
CA SER A 48 6.88 2.85 25.32
C SER A 48 5.71 1.87 25.49
N ILE A 49 4.97 1.60 24.42
CA ILE A 49 3.84 0.67 24.42
C ILE A 49 4.35 -0.77 24.42
N ALA A 50 5.36 -1.06 23.60
CA ALA A 50 5.97 -2.38 23.53
C ALA A 50 6.57 -2.81 24.88
N MET A 51 7.23 -1.91 25.61
CA MET A 51 7.76 -2.19 26.95
C MET A 51 6.65 -2.48 27.96
N LYS A 52 5.53 -1.73 27.91
CA LYS A 52 4.45 -1.87 28.90
C LYS A 52 3.50 -3.03 28.59
N TYR A 53 3.18 -3.27 27.32
CA TYR A 53 2.16 -4.21 26.89
C TYR A 53 2.68 -5.31 25.95
N GLY A 54 4.01 -5.51 25.88
CA GLY A 54 4.63 -6.41 24.90
C GLY A 54 4.09 -7.84 24.93
N LEU A 55 3.80 -8.37 26.13
CA LEU A 55 3.25 -9.71 26.31
C LEU A 55 1.83 -9.82 25.73
N LEU A 56 0.99 -8.81 25.97
CA LEU A 56 -0.38 -8.74 25.43
C LEU A 56 -0.35 -8.60 23.90
N LEU A 57 0.49 -7.72 23.36
CA LEU A 57 0.65 -7.50 21.93
C LEU A 57 1.13 -8.77 21.22
N SER A 58 2.09 -9.48 21.80
CA SER A 58 2.57 -10.76 21.30
C SER A 58 1.48 -11.84 21.30
N LEU A 59 0.67 -11.91 22.36
CA LEU A 59 -0.47 -12.84 22.44
C LEU A 59 -1.50 -12.54 21.33
N LEU A 60 -1.89 -11.28 21.16
CA LEU A 60 -2.81 -10.85 20.12
C LEU A 60 -2.27 -11.17 18.72
N GLU A 61 -0.99 -10.93 18.50
CA GLU A 61 -0.31 -11.25 17.25
C GLU A 61 -0.40 -12.75 16.92
N TRP A 62 -0.21 -13.64 17.90
CA TRP A 62 -0.35 -15.08 17.72
C TRP A 62 -1.80 -15.48 17.43
N ILE A 63 -2.77 -14.86 18.10
CA ILE A 63 -4.19 -15.09 17.83
C ILE A 63 -4.51 -14.75 16.37
N PHE A 64 -4.10 -13.58 15.89
CA PHE A 64 -4.34 -13.18 14.49
C PHE A 64 -3.59 -14.09 13.51
N THR A 65 -2.35 -14.47 13.80
CA THR A 65 -1.57 -15.39 12.96
C THR A 65 -2.28 -16.75 12.82
N ILE A 66 -2.80 -17.30 13.91
CA ILE A 66 -3.56 -18.56 13.89
C ILE A 66 -4.84 -18.40 13.07
N ILE A 67 -5.61 -17.33 13.27
CA ILE A 67 -6.83 -17.05 12.51
C ILE A 67 -6.52 -16.99 10.99
N PHE A 68 -5.49 -16.25 10.59
CA PHE A 68 -5.10 -16.14 9.18
C PHE A 68 -4.53 -17.44 8.62
N THR A 69 -3.86 -18.24 9.45
CA THR A 69 -3.40 -19.57 9.05
C THR A 69 -4.58 -20.51 8.79
N ILE A 70 -5.56 -20.54 9.67
CA ILE A 70 -6.79 -21.34 9.48
C ILE A 70 -7.52 -20.87 8.20
N GLU A 71 -7.65 -19.57 8.01
CA GLU A 71 -8.28 -18.99 6.83
C GLU A 71 -7.55 -19.41 5.54
N TYR A 72 -6.21 -19.34 5.52
CA TYR A 72 -5.41 -19.76 4.40
C TYR A 72 -5.57 -21.26 4.10
N LEU A 73 -5.54 -22.12 5.12
CA LEU A 73 -5.76 -23.55 4.97
C LEU A 73 -7.16 -23.86 4.43
N LEU A 74 -8.19 -23.15 4.88
CA LEU A 74 -9.55 -23.28 4.37
C LEU A 74 -9.65 -22.86 2.90
N ARG A 75 -8.93 -21.83 2.47
CA ARG A 75 -8.83 -21.41 1.07
C ARG A 75 -8.18 -22.48 0.20
N ILE A 76 -7.07 -23.07 0.65
CA ILE A 76 -6.40 -24.17 -0.07
C ILE A 76 -7.35 -25.37 -0.17
N TYR A 77 -7.98 -25.75 0.94
CA TYR A 77 -8.88 -26.91 0.97
C TYR A 77 -10.10 -26.76 0.06
N SER A 78 -10.70 -25.58 0.05
CA SER A 78 -11.92 -25.31 -0.73
C SER A 78 -11.64 -24.98 -2.19
N SER A 79 -10.43 -24.56 -2.55
CA SER A 79 -10.06 -24.25 -3.93
C SER A 79 -10.23 -25.45 -4.86
N LYS A 80 -10.69 -25.20 -6.09
CA LYS A 80 -10.81 -26.23 -7.15
C LYS A 80 -9.45 -26.78 -7.59
N LYS A 81 -8.38 -25.96 -7.55
CA LYS A 81 -7.00 -26.30 -7.88
C LYS A 81 -6.07 -25.71 -6.82
N SER A 82 -5.84 -26.46 -5.72
CA SER A 82 -5.06 -26.00 -4.56
C SER A 82 -3.66 -25.49 -4.92
N TRP A 83 -2.92 -26.18 -5.76
CA TRP A 83 -1.61 -25.75 -6.22
C TRP A 83 -1.66 -24.43 -7.00
N LYS A 84 -2.66 -24.25 -7.86
CA LYS A 84 -2.83 -23.00 -8.61
C LYS A 84 -3.16 -21.82 -7.67
N TYR A 85 -3.84 -22.09 -6.57
CA TYR A 85 -4.12 -21.06 -5.57
C TYR A 85 -2.87 -20.66 -4.78
N ILE A 86 -2.07 -21.62 -4.31
CA ILE A 86 -0.82 -21.38 -3.56
C ILE A 86 0.14 -20.47 -4.35
N PHE A 87 0.34 -20.74 -5.65
CA PHE A 87 1.20 -19.95 -6.53
C PHE A 87 0.48 -18.77 -7.20
N SER A 88 -0.78 -18.48 -6.82
CA SER A 88 -1.47 -17.29 -7.28
C SER A 88 -1.02 -16.06 -6.48
N TRP A 89 -1.22 -14.88 -7.05
CA TRP A 89 -0.97 -13.62 -6.36
C TRP A 89 -1.68 -13.55 -5.00
N TRP A 90 -2.90 -14.07 -4.90
CA TRP A 90 -3.67 -14.13 -3.67
C TRP A 90 -3.09 -15.10 -2.63
N GLY A 91 -2.69 -16.28 -3.05
CA GLY A 91 -2.02 -17.24 -2.19
C GLY A 91 -0.69 -16.74 -1.66
N LEU A 92 0.07 -16.01 -2.49
CA LEU A 92 1.33 -15.38 -2.07
C LEU A 92 1.10 -14.30 -1.00
N ILE A 93 0.07 -13.45 -1.15
CA ILE A 93 -0.31 -12.46 -0.14
C ILE A 93 -0.69 -13.15 1.18
N ASP A 94 -1.45 -14.24 1.12
CA ASP A 94 -1.83 -15.00 2.31
C ASP A 94 -0.61 -15.60 3.03
N ILE A 95 0.35 -16.16 2.30
CA ILE A 95 1.60 -16.66 2.86
C ILE A 95 2.41 -15.52 3.50
N LEU A 96 2.61 -14.42 2.79
CA LEU A 96 3.35 -13.26 3.30
C LEU A 96 2.72 -12.67 4.57
N ALA A 97 1.42 -12.82 4.74
CA ALA A 97 0.72 -12.35 5.94
C ALA A 97 1.03 -13.18 7.21
N ILE A 98 1.40 -14.46 7.06
CA ILE A 98 1.61 -15.40 8.19
C ILE A 98 3.06 -15.81 8.35
N LEU A 99 3.82 -15.91 7.26
CA LEU A 99 5.18 -16.42 7.23
C LEU A 99 6.15 -15.72 8.19
N PRO A 100 6.16 -14.37 8.31
CA PRO A 100 7.07 -13.67 9.20
C PRO A 100 6.93 -14.09 10.68
N SER A 101 5.72 -14.41 11.14
CA SER A 101 5.49 -14.85 12.51
C SER A 101 6.09 -16.24 12.78
N TYR A 102 6.02 -17.13 11.80
CA TYR A 102 6.60 -18.47 11.91
C TYR A 102 8.13 -18.46 11.75
N ILE A 103 8.68 -17.64 10.83
CA ILE A 103 10.13 -17.46 10.71
C ILE A 103 10.72 -16.94 12.02
N GLY A 104 10.05 -16.00 12.67
CA GLY A 104 10.49 -15.47 13.97
C GLY A 104 10.60 -16.52 15.09
N LEU A 105 9.90 -17.67 14.98
CA LEU A 105 10.07 -18.80 15.91
C LEU A 105 11.29 -19.67 15.61
N LEU A 106 11.69 -19.74 14.34
CA LEU A 106 12.77 -20.61 13.89
C LEU A 106 14.16 -19.97 14.04
N VAL A 107 14.22 -18.66 14.24
CA VAL A 107 15.48 -17.94 14.44
C VAL A 107 15.81 -17.92 15.93
N PRO A 108 16.85 -18.65 16.40
CA PRO A 108 17.25 -18.64 17.81
C PRO A 108 17.72 -17.24 18.24
N GLY A 109 17.40 -16.86 19.47
CA GLY A 109 17.54 -15.49 20.02
C GLY A 109 18.96 -14.92 20.20
N ASP A 110 20.02 -15.61 19.79
CA ASP A 110 21.41 -15.25 20.10
C ASP A 110 22.23 -14.67 18.93
N ILE A 111 21.61 -14.44 17.78
CA ILE A 111 22.34 -13.88 16.64
C ILE A 111 22.23 -12.36 16.70
N SER A 112 23.39 -11.66 16.75
CA SER A 112 23.55 -10.21 16.58
C SER A 112 22.97 -9.63 15.26
N ALA A 113 22.46 -10.48 14.40
CA ALA A 113 21.58 -10.22 13.25
C ALA A 113 20.13 -9.82 13.65
N LEU A 114 19.86 -9.56 14.93
CA LEU A 114 18.51 -9.24 15.44
C LEU A 114 17.91 -7.93 14.91
N LYS A 115 18.69 -7.10 14.22
CA LYS A 115 18.12 -5.99 13.42
C LYS A 115 17.22 -6.53 12.32
N ASP A 116 17.58 -7.66 11.69
CA ASP A 116 16.85 -8.27 10.58
C ASP A 116 15.55 -8.94 11.03
N VAL A 117 15.51 -9.52 12.24
CA VAL A 117 14.28 -10.09 12.82
C VAL A 117 13.24 -9.00 13.09
N ARG A 118 13.67 -7.78 13.44
CA ARG A 118 12.77 -6.64 13.61
C ARG A 118 12.12 -6.24 12.28
N ILE A 119 12.88 -6.31 11.17
CA ILE A 119 12.36 -6.06 9.82
C ILE A 119 11.30 -7.11 9.46
N LEU A 120 11.52 -8.39 9.78
CA LEU A 120 10.52 -9.44 9.54
C LEU A 120 9.20 -9.16 10.29
N ARG A 121 9.25 -8.57 11.48
CA ARG A 121 8.03 -8.15 12.20
C ARG A 121 7.28 -7.06 11.43
N LEU A 122 7.98 -6.08 10.84
CA LEU A 122 7.35 -5.02 10.07
C LEU A 122 6.71 -5.54 8.77
N ILE A 123 7.24 -6.62 8.18
CA ILE A 123 6.65 -7.26 7.00
C ILE A 123 5.20 -7.75 7.28
N ARG A 124 4.84 -7.99 8.54
CA ARG A 124 3.46 -8.35 8.92
C ARG A 124 2.42 -7.30 8.51
N VAL A 125 2.81 -6.02 8.33
CA VAL A 125 1.92 -4.97 7.83
C VAL A 125 1.36 -5.30 6.44
N PHE A 126 2.05 -6.13 5.65
CA PHE A 126 1.56 -6.57 4.34
C PHE A 126 0.26 -7.39 4.38
N ARG A 127 -0.20 -7.78 5.60
CA ARG A 127 -1.56 -8.30 5.80
C ARG A 127 -2.63 -7.35 5.26
N VAL A 128 -2.35 -6.04 5.21
CA VAL A 128 -3.23 -5.03 4.64
C VAL A 128 -3.58 -5.33 3.18
N PHE A 129 -2.70 -5.99 2.41
CA PHE A 129 -3.00 -6.35 1.03
C PHE A 129 -4.11 -7.40 0.88
N LYS A 130 -4.45 -8.13 1.94
CA LYS A 130 -5.65 -8.99 1.98
C LYS A 130 -6.93 -8.18 1.77
N LEU A 131 -6.91 -6.86 2.07
CA LEU A 131 -8.04 -5.94 1.87
C LEU A 131 -8.38 -5.74 0.39
N LYS A 132 -7.45 -5.98 -0.54
CA LYS A 132 -7.69 -5.78 -1.97
C LYS A 132 -8.91 -6.56 -2.48
N LYS A 133 -9.23 -7.72 -1.88
CA LYS A 133 -10.44 -8.49 -2.20
C LYS A 133 -11.72 -7.68 -1.97
N TYR A 134 -11.72 -6.78 -0.98
CA TYR A 134 -12.90 -5.98 -0.57
C TYR A 134 -13.04 -4.69 -1.37
N ILE A 135 -11.94 -4.23 -2.00
CA ILE A 135 -11.93 -3.03 -2.84
C ILE A 135 -12.58 -3.30 -4.21
N THR A 136 -12.74 -4.57 -4.58
CA THR A 136 -13.27 -4.99 -5.89
C THR A 136 -14.77 -4.67 -6.11
N GLY A 137 -15.48 -4.12 -5.10
CA GLY A 137 -16.84 -3.60 -5.26
C GLY A 137 -16.97 -2.35 -6.14
N GLY A 138 -15.86 -1.69 -6.47
CA GLY A 138 -15.80 -0.51 -7.33
C GLY A 138 -15.40 -0.83 -8.77
N ASN A 139 -16.08 -1.77 -9.45
CA ASN A 139 -15.73 -2.15 -10.81
C ASN A 139 -15.59 -0.95 -11.74
N ILE A 140 -16.47 0.05 -11.63
CA ILE A 140 -16.43 1.27 -12.47
C ILE A 140 -15.14 2.06 -12.25
N MET A 141 -14.76 2.28 -10.98
CA MET A 141 -13.53 3.02 -10.67
C MET A 141 -12.26 2.27 -11.12
N MET A 142 -12.22 0.94 -10.93
CA MET A 142 -11.07 0.14 -11.38
C MET A 142 -10.97 0.09 -12.90
N ILE A 143 -12.09 -0.02 -13.61
CA ILE A 143 -12.12 0.03 -15.07
C ILE A 143 -11.69 1.42 -15.57
N ALA A 144 -12.20 2.49 -14.96
CA ALA A 144 -11.81 3.86 -15.31
C ALA A 144 -10.31 4.11 -15.07
N LEU A 145 -9.76 3.66 -13.95
CA LEU A 145 -8.32 3.75 -13.66
C LEU A 145 -7.49 2.96 -14.68
N ASP A 146 -7.91 1.75 -15.02
CA ASP A 146 -7.23 0.91 -16.01
C ASP A 146 -7.20 1.56 -17.39
N LYS A 147 -8.34 2.09 -17.85
CA LYS A 147 -8.45 2.85 -19.10
C LYS A 147 -7.68 4.17 -19.08
N SER A 148 -7.50 4.78 -17.91
CA SER A 148 -6.76 6.03 -17.74
C SER A 148 -5.24 5.82 -17.62
N ARG A 149 -4.74 4.60 -17.39
CA ARG A 149 -3.31 4.30 -17.17
C ARG A 149 -2.37 4.95 -18.20
N PRO A 150 -2.59 4.84 -19.53
CA PRO A 150 -1.65 5.44 -20.48
C PRO A 150 -1.54 6.96 -20.33
N LYS A 151 -2.69 7.63 -20.11
CA LYS A 151 -2.74 9.08 -19.94
C LYS A 151 -2.05 9.50 -18.64
N ILE A 152 -2.30 8.77 -17.55
CA ILE A 152 -1.68 9.00 -16.24
C ILE A 152 -0.15 8.78 -16.33
N LEU A 153 0.31 7.69 -16.95
CA LEU A 153 1.74 7.42 -17.11
C LEU A 153 2.45 8.50 -17.92
N THR A 154 1.86 8.94 -19.04
CA THR A 154 2.40 10.05 -19.83
C THR A 154 2.50 11.32 -19.00
N PHE A 155 1.49 11.61 -18.20
CA PHE A 155 1.47 12.78 -17.34
C PHE A 155 2.51 12.69 -16.19
N VAL A 156 2.64 11.53 -15.54
CA VAL A 156 3.67 11.30 -14.52
C VAL A 156 5.07 11.47 -15.11
N LEU A 157 5.31 10.93 -16.30
CA LEU A 157 6.58 11.13 -17.00
C LEU A 157 6.86 12.62 -17.28
N PHE A 158 5.84 13.36 -17.72
CA PHE A 158 5.95 14.80 -17.92
C PHE A 158 6.33 15.53 -16.62
N ILE A 159 5.71 15.19 -15.49
CA ILE A 159 6.05 15.76 -14.17
C ILE A 159 7.51 15.45 -13.79
N LEU A 160 7.94 14.20 -13.96
CA LEU A 160 9.29 13.79 -13.61
C LEU A 160 10.33 14.53 -14.47
N LEU A 161 10.11 14.64 -15.77
CA LEU A 161 10.99 15.40 -16.66
C LEU A 161 10.99 16.89 -16.29
N SER A 162 9.83 17.47 -15.98
CA SER A 162 9.73 18.85 -15.50
C SER A 162 10.49 19.05 -14.21
N ALA A 163 10.39 18.12 -13.26
CA ALA A 163 11.14 18.18 -12.00
C ALA A 163 12.67 18.13 -12.22
N VAL A 164 13.14 17.31 -13.16
CA VAL A 164 14.57 17.27 -13.52
C VAL A 164 15.02 18.60 -14.09
N VAL A 165 14.28 19.18 -15.03
CA VAL A 165 14.64 20.45 -15.66
C VAL A 165 14.59 21.60 -14.64
N LEU A 166 13.49 21.74 -13.91
CA LEU A 166 13.29 22.83 -12.94
C LEU A 166 14.23 22.69 -11.74
N GLY A 167 14.48 21.46 -11.28
CA GLY A 167 15.46 21.17 -10.25
C GLY A 167 16.88 21.52 -10.69
N SER A 168 17.27 21.19 -11.93
CA SER A 168 18.58 21.57 -12.48
C SER A 168 18.74 23.07 -12.56
N VAL A 169 17.71 23.80 -12.99
CA VAL A 169 17.74 25.29 -13.01
C VAL A 169 17.88 25.83 -11.58
N MET A 170 17.15 25.28 -10.62
CA MET A 170 17.27 25.69 -9.22
C MET A 170 18.65 25.41 -8.65
N TYR A 171 19.26 24.27 -8.97
CA TYR A 171 20.60 23.92 -8.56
C TYR A 171 21.62 24.98 -9.04
N VAL A 172 21.56 25.40 -10.32
CA VAL A 172 22.46 26.42 -10.88
C VAL A 172 22.32 27.75 -10.15
N ILE A 173 21.13 28.11 -9.70
CA ILE A 173 20.87 29.40 -9.05
C ILE A 173 21.24 29.39 -7.56
N GLU A 174 20.95 28.28 -6.88
CA GLU A 174 20.99 28.21 -5.42
C GLU A 174 22.25 27.55 -4.86
N SER A 175 22.95 26.67 -5.60
CA SER A 175 24.02 25.83 -5.06
C SER A 175 25.20 26.62 -4.44
N SER A 176 25.43 27.84 -4.87
CA SER A 176 26.48 28.68 -4.29
C SER A 176 26.08 29.42 -3.02
N TYR A 177 24.77 29.42 -2.69
CA TYR A 177 24.21 30.23 -1.60
C TYR A 177 23.38 29.41 -0.59
N ASN A 178 23.06 28.19 -0.94
CA ASN A 178 22.12 27.36 -0.17
C ASN A 178 22.77 26.05 0.23
N GLU A 179 23.10 25.91 1.51
CA GLU A 179 23.75 24.72 2.06
C GLU A 179 22.87 23.43 1.99
N ASN A 180 21.58 23.58 1.73
CA ASN A 180 20.67 22.44 1.59
C ASN A 180 20.53 21.94 0.14
N ILE A 181 21.15 22.63 -0.84
CA ILE A 181 21.16 22.24 -2.26
C ILE A 181 22.60 21.98 -2.69
N ASN A 182 23.15 20.86 -2.32
CA ASN A 182 24.53 20.48 -2.60
C ASN A 182 24.70 19.71 -3.91
N SER A 183 23.61 19.18 -4.45
CA SER A 183 23.61 18.34 -5.64
C SER A 183 22.35 18.55 -6.49
N ILE A 184 22.43 18.16 -7.78
CA ILE A 184 21.25 18.13 -8.65
C ILE A 184 20.13 17.24 -8.09
N PRO A 185 20.38 16.05 -7.54
CA PRO A 185 19.37 15.25 -6.86
C PRO A 185 18.63 15.98 -5.73
N ASP A 186 19.31 16.78 -4.90
CA ASP A 186 18.66 17.57 -3.83
C ASP A 186 17.69 18.60 -4.42
N ALA A 187 18.11 19.26 -5.49
CA ALA A 187 17.27 20.23 -6.19
C ALA A 187 16.09 19.57 -6.93
N ILE A 188 16.28 18.37 -7.49
CA ILE A 188 15.17 17.56 -8.08
C ILE A 188 14.19 17.14 -7.00
N TYR A 189 14.67 16.67 -5.84
CA TYR A 189 13.84 16.35 -4.70
C TYR A 189 12.98 17.56 -4.29
N TRP A 190 13.61 18.73 -4.13
CA TRP A 190 12.90 19.97 -3.84
C TRP A 190 11.84 20.30 -4.91
N ALA A 191 12.18 20.16 -6.20
CA ALA A 191 11.24 20.41 -7.29
C ALA A 191 10.05 19.46 -7.27
N ILE A 192 10.26 18.17 -6.99
CA ILE A 192 9.18 17.18 -6.83
C ILE A 192 8.28 17.58 -5.66
N VAL A 193 8.83 17.87 -4.49
CA VAL A 193 8.09 18.25 -3.29
C VAL A 193 7.25 19.51 -3.53
N THR A 194 7.80 20.47 -4.30
CA THR A 194 7.12 21.73 -4.63
C THR A 194 6.04 21.53 -5.69
N LEU A 195 6.36 20.84 -6.81
CA LEU A 195 5.41 20.58 -7.91
C LEU A 195 4.22 19.72 -7.45
N THR A 196 4.45 18.77 -6.53
CA THR A 196 3.39 17.94 -5.97
C THR A 196 2.61 18.63 -4.84
N THR A 197 2.95 19.88 -4.54
CA THR A 197 2.33 20.72 -3.47
C THR A 197 2.46 20.14 -2.06
N VAL A 198 3.42 19.24 -1.82
CA VAL A 198 3.69 18.64 -0.49
C VAL A 198 4.35 19.68 0.43
N GLY A 199 5.42 20.35 -0.04
CA GLY A 199 6.03 21.50 0.63
C GLY A 199 6.56 21.20 2.03
N TYR A 200 7.40 20.20 2.22
CA TYR A 200 7.99 19.87 3.53
C TYR A 200 8.73 21.04 4.18
N GLY A 201 9.31 21.96 3.38
CA GLY A 201 10.02 23.14 3.89
C GLY A 201 11.44 22.86 4.41
N ASP A 202 11.94 21.66 4.25
CA ASP A 202 13.30 21.23 4.58
C ASP A 202 14.34 21.84 3.64
N ILE A 203 13.99 22.03 2.37
CA ILE A 203 14.75 22.77 1.37
C ILE A 203 13.91 23.97 0.90
N GLN A 204 14.48 25.17 0.98
CA GLN A 204 13.83 26.42 0.56
C GLN A 204 14.82 27.30 -0.23
N PRO A 205 14.38 27.97 -1.30
CA PRO A 205 15.24 28.93 -2.01
C PRO A 205 15.63 30.12 -1.10
N VAL A 206 16.89 30.43 -1.04
CA VAL A 206 17.44 31.56 -0.24
C VAL A 206 17.67 32.81 -1.10
N THR A 207 17.96 32.65 -2.40
CA THR A 207 18.17 33.76 -3.31
C THR A 207 16.87 34.41 -3.79
N ALA A 208 16.90 35.67 -4.18
CA ALA A 208 15.77 36.37 -4.77
C ALA A 208 15.33 35.73 -6.10
N ALA A 209 16.26 35.31 -6.94
CA ALA A 209 16.02 34.64 -8.21
C ALA A 209 15.39 33.26 -7.99
N GLY A 210 15.89 32.47 -7.02
CA GLY A 210 15.33 31.17 -6.65
C GLY A 210 13.89 31.29 -6.15
N ARG A 211 13.58 32.31 -5.33
CA ARG A 211 12.22 32.57 -4.84
C ARG A 211 11.23 32.91 -5.96
N VAL A 212 11.66 33.69 -6.95
CA VAL A 212 10.82 34.01 -8.12
C VAL A 212 10.50 32.73 -8.90
N ILE A 213 11.52 31.92 -9.21
CA ILE A 213 11.32 30.64 -9.90
C ILE A 213 10.45 29.69 -9.09
N ALA A 214 10.67 29.59 -7.78
CA ALA A 214 9.83 28.78 -6.90
C ALA A 214 8.36 29.20 -6.96
N SER A 215 8.06 30.50 -7.02
CA SER A 215 6.69 31.02 -7.14
C SER A 215 6.02 30.53 -8.42
N PHE A 216 6.73 30.53 -9.56
CA PHE A 216 6.24 29.98 -10.81
C PHE A 216 5.99 28.46 -10.72
N ILE A 217 6.91 27.73 -10.11
CA ILE A 217 6.78 26.28 -9.91
C ILE A 217 5.58 25.94 -9.03
N MET A 218 5.32 26.70 -7.98
CA MET A 218 4.16 26.54 -7.10
C MET A 218 2.85 26.75 -7.84
N ILE A 219 2.76 27.75 -8.72
CA ILE A 219 1.58 28.00 -9.55
C ILE A 219 1.36 26.84 -10.53
N LEU A 220 2.42 26.35 -11.18
CA LEU A 220 2.37 25.17 -12.05
C LEU A 220 1.93 23.93 -11.29
N GLY A 221 2.45 23.74 -10.06
CA GLY A 221 2.11 22.61 -9.19
C GLY A 221 0.61 22.50 -8.90
N TYR A 222 -0.07 23.63 -8.74
CA TYR A 222 -1.53 23.63 -8.58
C TYR A 222 -2.26 23.03 -9.79
N GLY A 223 -1.83 23.34 -11.02
CA GLY A 223 -2.36 22.75 -12.25
C GLY A 223 -2.07 21.26 -12.39
N ILE A 224 -0.94 20.81 -11.83
CA ILE A 224 -0.51 19.41 -11.91
C ILE A 224 -1.47 18.44 -11.23
N ILE A 225 -2.11 18.83 -10.12
CA ILE A 225 -3.08 17.96 -9.43
C ILE A 225 -4.41 17.88 -10.19
N ALA A 226 -4.80 18.96 -10.87
CA ALA A 226 -6.08 19.05 -11.57
C ALA A 226 -6.16 18.07 -12.77
N VAL A 227 -5.05 17.84 -13.47
CA VAL A 227 -5.05 17.03 -14.71
C VAL A 227 -5.34 15.55 -14.47
N PRO A 228 -4.65 14.81 -13.57
CA PRO A 228 -5.00 13.41 -13.28
C PRO A 228 -6.42 13.26 -12.75
N THR A 229 -6.82 14.16 -11.86
CA THR A 229 -8.18 14.17 -11.31
C THR A 229 -9.23 14.33 -12.40
N GLY A 230 -9.01 15.26 -13.33
CA GLY A 230 -9.88 15.46 -14.50
C GLY A 230 -9.93 14.25 -15.42
N ILE A 231 -8.79 13.63 -15.72
CA ILE A 231 -8.70 12.42 -16.56
C ILE A 231 -9.52 11.27 -15.97
N VAL A 232 -9.33 10.99 -14.67
CA VAL A 232 -10.03 9.89 -13.98
C VAL A 232 -11.52 10.20 -13.88
N SER A 233 -11.90 11.42 -13.51
CA SER A 233 -13.30 11.83 -13.39
C SER A 233 -14.05 11.73 -14.71
N ALA A 234 -13.43 12.14 -15.82
CA ALA A 234 -14.01 12.02 -17.16
C ALA A 234 -14.21 10.55 -17.57
N GLU A 235 -13.26 9.67 -17.24
CA GLU A 235 -13.39 8.25 -17.59
C GLU A 235 -14.45 7.54 -16.71
N ILE A 236 -14.58 7.90 -15.41
CA ILE A 236 -15.67 7.43 -14.55
C ILE A 236 -17.04 7.86 -15.09
N ALA A 237 -17.19 9.12 -15.50
CA ALA A 237 -18.44 9.63 -16.06
C ALA A 237 -18.82 8.89 -17.35
N LYS A 238 -17.85 8.61 -18.22
CA LYS A 238 -18.04 7.86 -19.45
C LYS A 238 -18.48 6.41 -19.17
N GLU A 239 -17.84 5.75 -18.23
CA GLU A 239 -18.17 4.36 -17.86
C GLU A 239 -19.56 4.26 -17.24
N ASN A 240 -19.94 5.24 -16.43
CA ASN A 240 -21.26 5.30 -15.83
C ASN A 240 -22.39 5.47 -16.86
N ASN A 241 -22.14 6.23 -17.93
CA ASN A 241 -23.09 6.39 -19.04
C ASN A 241 -23.19 5.13 -19.90
N ASN A 242 -22.12 4.37 -20.08
CA ASN A 242 -22.13 3.12 -20.85
C ASN A 242 -22.86 1.97 -20.14
N ASN A 243 -23.04 2.07 -18.82
CA ASN A 243 -23.72 1.07 -17.99
C ASN A 243 -25.20 1.41 -17.71
N ARG A 244 -25.72 2.50 -18.27
CA ARG A 244 -27.14 2.87 -18.28
C ARG A 244 -27.80 2.49 -19.58
#